data_232fcf1b1000a7334f1c124c29407fee
#
_entry.id   232fcf1b1000a7334f1c124c29407fee
#
_cell.length_a   1.000
_cell.length_b   1.000
_cell.length_c   1.000
_cell.angle_alpha   90.00
_cell.angle_beta   90.00
_cell.angle_gamma   90.00
#
_symmetry.space_group_name_H-M   'P 1'
#
loop_
_entity.id
_entity.type
_entity.pdbx_description
1 polymer ?
#
loop_
_entity_poly.entity_id
_entity_poly.type
_entity_poly.pdbx_seq_one_letter_code
_entity_poly.pdbx_strand_id
1 'polypeptide(L)'
;MTSKLSEKKRILYVQTSGVDTPEKTYAPFILATTAVAMGIEATIYFLIKGVTVVKKGEAEKIKLGSFPTLKEVMDQAVKAGVKLLVCEQSCMLLGIPRGDFVNPAEIVGAATLNDLVLDADAVLCF
;
A
#
# COMPACT_ATOMS: atom_id res chain seq x y z
N MET A 1 -28.82 -8.29 -5.42
CA MET A 1 -27.85 -8.04 -6.47
C MET A 1 -27.69 -6.57 -6.86
N THR A 2 -28.73 -5.80 -6.69
CA THR A 2 -28.63 -4.36 -6.97
C THR A 2 -27.66 -3.66 -6.06
N SER A 3 -27.49 -4.13 -4.80
CA SER A 3 -26.54 -3.53 -3.86
C SER A 3 -25.11 -3.53 -4.40
N LYS A 4 -24.70 -4.61 -5.08
CA LYS A 4 -23.34 -4.69 -5.63
C LYS A 4 -23.09 -3.63 -6.70
N LEU A 5 -24.11 -3.31 -7.49
CA LEU A 5 -23.99 -2.28 -8.54
C LEU A 5 -23.97 -0.87 -7.96
N SER A 6 -24.65 -0.66 -6.82
CA SER A 6 -24.72 0.66 -6.19
C SER A 6 -23.62 0.90 -5.17
N GLU A 7 -22.92 -0.15 -4.75
CA GLU A 7 -21.84 -0.03 -3.79
C GLU A 7 -20.55 0.43 -4.45
N LYS A 8 -19.75 1.14 -3.68
CA LYS A 8 -18.43 1.56 -4.12
C LYS A 8 -17.55 0.33 -4.33
N LYS A 9 -16.86 0.27 -5.46
CA LYS A 9 -15.90 -0.79 -5.73
C LYS A 9 -14.66 -0.65 -4.85
N ARG A 10 -14.00 -1.77 -4.59
CA ARG A 10 -12.81 -1.84 -3.74
C ARG A 10 -11.71 -2.60 -4.45
N ILE A 11 -10.52 -2.03 -4.49
CA ILE A 11 -9.32 -2.71 -4.97
C ILE A 11 -8.31 -2.78 -3.84
N LEU A 12 -7.74 -3.96 -3.65
CA LEU A 12 -6.66 -4.20 -2.70
C LEU A 12 -5.37 -4.41 -3.48
N TYR A 13 -4.36 -3.63 -3.16
CA TYR A 13 -3.01 -3.74 -3.72
C TYR A 13 -2.12 -4.36 -2.67
N VAL A 14 -1.51 -5.51 -2.97
CA VAL A 14 -0.60 -6.19 -2.04
C VAL A 14 0.81 -5.98 -2.53
N GLN A 15 1.62 -5.28 -1.74
CA GLN A 15 3.00 -4.95 -2.07
C GLN A 15 3.93 -5.90 -1.32
N THR A 16 4.57 -6.83 -2.02
CA THR A 16 5.55 -7.74 -1.42
C THR A 16 6.98 -7.36 -1.76
N SER A 17 7.18 -6.52 -2.78
CA SER A 17 8.50 -6.04 -3.19
C SER A 17 8.90 -4.84 -2.34
N GLY A 18 10.17 -4.79 -1.95
CA GLY A 18 10.68 -3.76 -1.07
C GLY A 18 11.61 -2.78 -1.76
N VAL A 19 12.32 -2.01 -0.95
CA VAL A 19 13.22 -0.96 -1.44
C VAL A 19 14.42 -1.51 -2.21
N ASP A 20 14.70 -2.80 -2.08
CA ASP A 20 15.76 -3.46 -2.85
C ASP A 20 15.38 -3.72 -4.32
N THR A 21 14.11 -3.53 -4.67
CA THR A 21 13.64 -3.54 -6.06
C THR A 21 12.85 -2.26 -6.31
N PRO A 22 13.51 -1.11 -6.35
CA PRO A 22 12.83 0.19 -6.36
C PRO A 22 11.91 0.39 -7.55
N GLU A 23 12.21 -0.24 -8.69
CA GLU A 23 11.35 -0.13 -9.87
C GLU A 23 9.96 -0.74 -9.66
N LYS A 24 9.78 -1.56 -8.63
CA LYS A 24 8.49 -2.17 -8.32
C LYS A 24 7.69 -1.43 -7.24
N THR A 25 8.21 -0.32 -6.75
CA THR A 25 7.60 0.37 -5.60
C THR A 25 6.59 1.45 -5.98
N TYR A 26 6.66 1.97 -7.20
CA TYR A 26 5.79 3.06 -7.65
C TYR A 26 4.37 2.61 -7.98
N ALA A 27 4.24 1.44 -8.63
CA ALA A 27 2.97 1.04 -9.24
C ALA A 27 1.80 1.00 -8.26
N PRO A 28 1.90 0.40 -7.07
CA PRO A 28 0.75 0.37 -6.16
C PRO A 28 0.25 1.76 -5.78
N PHE A 29 1.15 2.70 -5.51
CA PHE A 29 0.75 4.06 -5.15
C PHE A 29 0.06 4.77 -6.30
N ILE A 30 0.60 4.66 -7.51
CA ILE A 30 0.04 5.31 -8.70
C ILE A 30 -1.33 4.71 -9.02
N LEU A 31 -1.43 3.38 -9.02
CA LEU A 31 -2.69 2.70 -9.32
C LEU A 31 -3.75 2.99 -8.27
N ALA A 32 -3.37 3.00 -6.99
CA ALA A 32 -4.31 3.28 -5.91
C ALA A 32 -4.82 4.72 -5.96
N THR A 33 -3.92 5.68 -6.23
CA THR A 33 -4.31 7.09 -6.38
C THR A 33 -5.29 7.25 -7.55
N THR A 34 -5.01 6.59 -8.66
CA THR A 34 -5.89 6.60 -9.83
C THR A 34 -7.24 5.95 -9.50
N ALA A 35 -7.24 4.85 -8.76
CA ALA A 35 -8.48 4.19 -8.35
C ALA A 35 -9.38 5.14 -7.56
N VAL A 36 -8.80 5.88 -6.62
CA VAL A 36 -9.58 6.88 -5.84
C VAL A 36 -10.18 7.93 -6.76
N ALA A 37 -9.42 8.41 -7.76
CA ALA A 37 -9.92 9.36 -8.74
C ALA A 37 -11.07 8.78 -9.58
N MET A 38 -11.12 7.46 -9.72
CA MET A 38 -12.21 6.75 -10.42
C MET A 38 -13.40 6.46 -9.50
N GLY A 39 -13.38 6.92 -8.26
CA GLY A 39 -14.44 6.63 -7.29
C GLY A 39 -14.32 5.24 -6.65
N ILE A 40 -13.15 4.63 -6.71
CA ILE A 40 -12.88 3.29 -6.17
C ILE A 40 -12.17 3.44 -4.82
N GLU A 41 -12.56 2.62 -3.86
CA GLU A 41 -11.88 2.56 -2.57
C GLU A 41 -10.60 1.74 -2.72
N ALA A 42 -9.46 2.31 -2.32
CA ALA A 42 -8.16 1.69 -2.53
C ALA A 42 -7.40 1.55 -1.21
N THR A 43 -6.83 0.36 -1.01
CA THR A 43 -5.99 0.05 0.14
C THR A 43 -4.73 -0.63 -0.36
N ILE A 44 -3.58 -0.25 0.20
CA ILE A 44 -2.32 -0.95 -0.06
C ILE A 44 -1.91 -1.68 1.20
N TYR A 45 -1.68 -2.98 1.08
CA TYR A 45 -1.22 -3.83 2.17
C TYR A 45 0.24 -4.21 1.91
N PHE A 46 1.13 -3.79 2.79
CA PHE A 46 2.57 -4.05 2.68
C PHE A 46 2.90 -5.33 3.43
N LEU A 47 3.49 -6.29 2.73
CA LEU A 47 3.72 -7.65 3.19
C LEU A 47 5.15 -8.07 2.87
N ILE A 48 5.79 -8.81 3.76
CA ILE A 48 7.17 -9.28 3.59
C ILE A 48 8.09 -8.07 3.39
N LYS A 49 8.94 -8.05 2.35
CA LYS A 49 9.82 -6.92 2.07
C LYS A 49 9.08 -5.64 1.73
N GLY A 50 7.81 -5.76 1.32
CA GLY A 50 6.99 -4.59 1.03
C GLY A 50 6.89 -3.62 2.20
N VAL A 51 6.99 -4.10 3.44
CA VAL A 51 6.94 -3.20 4.61
C VAL A 51 8.09 -2.20 4.63
N THR A 52 9.22 -2.50 3.97
CA THR A 52 10.35 -1.56 3.92
C THR A 52 10.02 -0.29 3.16
N VAL A 53 9.05 -0.34 2.27
CA VAL A 53 8.65 0.82 1.45
C VAL A 53 8.08 1.94 2.32
N VAL A 54 7.38 1.57 3.38
CA VAL A 54 6.76 2.55 4.30
C VAL A 54 7.55 2.73 5.59
N LYS A 55 8.76 2.19 5.67
CA LYS A 55 9.66 2.49 6.76
C LYS A 55 10.11 3.95 6.63
N LYS A 56 10.17 4.67 7.74
CA LYS A 56 10.55 6.09 7.75
C LYS A 56 11.90 6.29 7.06
N GLY A 57 11.95 7.27 6.17
CA GLY A 57 13.18 7.68 5.50
C GLY A 57 13.51 6.88 4.24
N GLU A 58 12.80 5.79 3.94
CA GLU A 58 13.14 4.95 2.79
C GLU A 58 12.59 5.50 1.47
N ALA A 59 11.35 5.98 1.47
CA ALA A 59 10.74 6.48 0.23
C ALA A 59 11.44 7.72 -0.31
N GLU A 60 12.02 8.54 0.56
CA GLU A 60 12.77 9.73 0.15
C GLU A 60 14.01 9.40 -0.67
N LYS A 61 14.55 8.20 -0.51
CA LYS A 61 15.76 7.76 -1.20
C LYS A 61 15.50 7.21 -2.60
N ILE A 62 14.24 6.96 -2.95
CA ILE A 62 13.89 6.35 -4.23
C ILE A 62 13.48 7.44 -5.19
N LYS A 63 14.25 7.60 -6.27
CA LYS A 63 13.94 8.47 -7.39
C LYS A 63 14.45 7.82 -8.66
N LEU A 64 13.54 7.44 -9.55
CA LEU A 64 13.88 6.73 -10.77
C LEU A 64 13.49 7.55 -12.00
N GLY A 65 14.42 7.66 -12.92
CA GLY A 65 14.19 8.37 -14.17
C GLY A 65 13.72 9.81 -13.95
N SER A 66 12.67 10.19 -14.65
CA SER A 66 12.07 11.52 -14.54
C SER A 66 10.91 11.55 -13.55
N PHE A 67 10.63 10.44 -12.86
CA PHE A 67 9.56 10.38 -11.87
C PHE A 67 9.93 11.20 -10.63
N PRO A 68 8.93 11.72 -9.91
CA PRO A 68 9.19 12.30 -8.59
C PRO A 68 9.72 11.24 -7.63
N THR A 69 10.17 11.66 -6.45
CA THR A 69 10.58 10.68 -5.43
C THR A 69 9.39 9.81 -5.05
N LEU A 70 9.67 8.60 -4.59
CA LEU A 70 8.61 7.72 -4.12
C LEU A 70 7.83 8.37 -2.97
N LYS A 71 8.53 9.16 -2.14
CA LYS A 71 7.88 9.88 -1.03
C LYS A 71 6.80 10.83 -1.53
N GLU A 72 7.06 11.56 -2.61
CA GLU A 72 6.07 12.46 -3.20
C GLU A 72 4.86 11.68 -3.71
N VAL A 73 5.09 10.55 -4.38
CA VAL A 73 4.03 9.71 -4.91
C VAL A 73 3.22 9.10 -3.76
N MET A 74 3.89 8.65 -2.70
CA MET A 74 3.22 8.11 -1.51
C MET A 74 2.35 9.18 -0.84
N ASP A 75 2.88 10.40 -0.69
CA ASP A 75 2.15 11.50 -0.07
C ASP A 75 0.89 11.85 -0.87
N GLN A 76 0.97 11.81 -2.20
CA GLN A 76 -0.20 12.02 -3.05
C GLN A 76 -1.26 10.94 -2.81
N ALA A 77 -0.84 9.69 -2.68
CA ALA A 77 -1.76 8.58 -2.41
C ALA A 77 -2.46 8.76 -1.06
N VAL A 78 -1.70 9.09 -0.03
CA VAL A 78 -2.25 9.33 1.32
C VAL A 78 -3.23 10.49 1.28
N LYS A 79 -2.86 11.59 0.62
CA LYS A 79 -3.72 12.77 0.50
C LYS A 79 -5.02 12.45 -0.24
N ALA A 80 -4.97 11.54 -1.21
CA ALA A 80 -6.15 11.12 -1.96
C ALA A 80 -7.08 10.21 -1.15
N GLY A 81 -6.61 9.66 -0.04
CA GLY A 81 -7.41 8.80 0.83
C GLY A 81 -7.07 7.32 0.75
N VAL A 82 -5.95 6.97 0.11
CA VAL A 82 -5.49 5.58 0.06
C VAL A 82 -5.05 5.15 1.47
N LYS A 83 -5.51 4.00 1.92
CA LYS A 83 -5.09 3.42 3.20
C LYS A 83 -3.79 2.65 3.02
N LEU A 84 -2.87 2.82 3.97
CA LEU A 84 -1.60 2.07 4.01
C LEU A 84 -1.62 1.16 5.23
N LEU A 85 -1.57 -0.15 5.01
CA LEU A 85 -1.56 -1.15 6.07
C LEU A 85 -0.28 -1.98 6.02
N VAL A 86 0.26 -2.30 7.19
CA VAL A 86 1.55 -2.98 7.34
C VAL A 86 1.33 -4.31 8.05
N CYS A 87 1.88 -5.38 7.50
CA CYS A 87 1.78 -6.71 8.08
C CYS A 87 2.62 -6.83 9.35
N GLU A 88 1.97 -7.14 10.47
CA GLU A 88 2.65 -7.28 11.76
C GLU A 88 3.72 -8.37 11.74
N GLN A 89 3.38 -9.55 11.18
CA GLN A 89 4.32 -10.65 11.13
C GLN A 89 5.54 -10.32 10.27
N SER A 90 5.36 -9.55 9.21
CA SER A 90 6.49 -9.12 8.37
C SER A 90 7.43 -8.20 9.13
N CYS A 91 6.91 -7.34 9.99
CA CYS A 91 7.73 -6.49 10.86
C CYS A 91 8.61 -7.37 11.76
N MET A 92 8.02 -8.38 12.37
CA MET A 92 8.73 -9.31 13.24
C MET A 92 9.79 -10.11 12.47
N LEU A 93 9.40 -10.59 11.30
CA LEU A 93 10.29 -11.38 10.43
C LEU A 93 11.53 -10.58 10.03
N LEU A 94 11.37 -9.31 9.73
CA LEU A 94 12.46 -8.46 9.26
C LEU A 94 13.12 -7.65 10.38
N GLY A 95 12.64 -7.79 11.61
CA GLY A 95 13.22 -7.09 12.76
C GLY A 95 13.03 -5.59 12.73
N ILE A 96 11.92 -5.10 12.19
CA ILE A 96 11.64 -3.66 12.11
C ILE A 96 10.73 -3.26 13.28
N PRO A 97 11.17 -2.33 14.13
CA PRO A 97 10.34 -1.87 15.25
C PRO A 97 9.03 -1.22 14.78
N ARG A 98 7.98 -1.39 15.59
CA ARG A 98 6.65 -0.87 15.27
C ARG A 98 6.62 0.65 15.07
N GLY A 99 7.50 1.38 15.74
CA GLY A 99 7.56 2.84 15.63
C GLY A 99 8.29 3.38 14.41
N ASP A 100 8.83 2.52 13.56
CA ASP A 100 9.69 2.92 12.45
C ASP A 100 8.94 3.17 11.14
N PHE A 101 7.61 3.11 11.16
CA PHE A 101 6.81 3.30 9.94
C PHE A 101 6.27 4.73 9.83
N VAL A 102 6.02 5.16 8.60
CA VAL A 102 5.45 6.48 8.34
C VAL A 102 4.10 6.61 9.05
N ASN A 103 3.76 7.83 9.44
CA ASN A 103 2.64 8.09 10.33
C ASN A 103 1.29 7.55 9.85
N PRO A 104 0.90 7.69 8.58
CA PRO A 104 -0.42 7.18 8.17
C PRO A 104 -0.50 5.67 8.06
N ALA A 105 0.61 4.94 8.11
CA ALA A 105 0.59 3.48 8.00
C ALA A 105 0.15 2.85 9.31
N GLU A 106 -0.76 1.85 9.23
CA GLU A 106 -1.26 1.12 10.39
C GLU A 106 -0.75 -0.32 10.35
N ILE A 107 -0.29 -0.82 11.50
CA ILE A 107 0.15 -2.22 11.61
C ILE A 107 -1.05 -3.07 11.95
N VAL A 108 -1.29 -4.12 11.15
CA VAL A 108 -2.43 -5.00 11.30
C VAL A 108 -2.00 -6.46 11.17
N GLY A 109 -2.84 -7.37 11.61
CA GLY A 109 -2.54 -8.79 11.58
C GLY A 109 -3.01 -9.50 10.32
N ALA A 110 -2.75 -10.81 10.27
CA ALA A 110 -3.06 -11.65 9.11
C ALA A 110 -4.57 -11.74 8.84
N ALA A 111 -5.39 -11.77 9.89
CA ALA A 111 -6.84 -11.83 9.71
C ALA A 111 -7.37 -10.61 8.94
N THR A 112 -6.78 -9.44 9.17
CA THR A 112 -7.18 -8.24 8.46
C THR A 112 -6.93 -8.38 6.96
N LEU A 113 -5.79 -8.96 6.55
CA LEU A 113 -5.53 -9.18 5.14
C LEU A 113 -6.56 -10.12 4.51
N ASN A 114 -6.88 -11.22 5.20
CA ASN A 114 -7.88 -12.15 4.70
C ASN A 114 -9.25 -11.47 4.54
N ASP A 115 -9.65 -10.66 5.52
CA ASP A 115 -10.91 -9.92 5.43
C ASP A 115 -10.92 -8.95 4.25
N LEU A 116 -9.81 -8.24 4.04
CA LEU A 116 -9.69 -7.30 2.92
C LEU A 116 -9.77 -8.01 1.57
N VAL A 117 -9.12 -9.18 1.46
CA VAL A 117 -9.16 -9.97 0.22
C VAL A 117 -10.59 -10.44 -0.07
N LEU A 118 -11.29 -10.92 0.95
CA LEU A 118 -12.66 -11.40 0.78
C LEU A 118 -13.63 -10.28 0.42
N ASP A 119 -13.36 -9.05 0.87
CA ASP A 119 -14.21 -7.89 0.64
C ASP A 119 -13.89 -7.17 -0.68
N ALA A 120 -12.72 -7.40 -1.24
CA ALA A 120 -12.27 -6.68 -2.43
C ALA A 120 -12.97 -7.18 -3.68
N ASP A 121 -13.25 -6.28 -4.61
CA ASP A 121 -13.72 -6.63 -5.95
C ASP A 121 -12.56 -7.10 -6.82
N ALA A 122 -11.36 -6.62 -6.55
CA ALA A 122 -10.15 -7.04 -7.25
C ALA A 122 -8.94 -6.94 -6.33
N VAL A 123 -7.97 -7.82 -6.54
CA VAL A 123 -6.71 -7.83 -5.78
C VAL A 123 -5.56 -7.88 -6.78
N LEU A 124 -4.61 -6.96 -6.62
CA LEU A 124 -3.38 -6.92 -7.43
C LEU A 124 -2.18 -7.07 -6.51
N CYS A 125 -1.21 -7.89 -6.92
CA CYS A 125 0.00 -8.14 -6.14
C CYS A 125 1.24 -7.65 -6.88
N PHE A 126 2.15 -7.06 -6.11
CA PHE A 126 3.41 -6.51 -6.65
C PHE A 126 4.61 -6.96 -5.86
#